data_6a04e43fad34680d6091d38e7df6978b
#
_entry.id   6a04e43fad34680d6091d38e7df6978b
#
_cell.length_a   1.000
_cell.length_b   1.000
_cell.length_c   1.000
_cell.angle_alpha   90.00
_cell.angle_beta   90.00
_cell.angle_gamma   90.00
#
_symmetry.space_group_name_H-M   'P 1'
#
loop_
_entity.id
_entity.type
_entity.pdbx_description
1 polymer ?
#
loop_
_entity_poly.entity_id
_entity_poly.type
_entity_poly.pdbx_seq_one_letter_code
_entity_poly.pdbx_strand_id
1 'polypeptide(L)'
;MLGDRLRSLREKQNLTQEQIAKKIGISRGTYAHYEINKRRPDYETLIKITDIFNVSLDYLLTGKEFDSPNEDMWKELLDPKTELFFKDLKDASDDKIEELIQFWEFLKSKK
;
A
#
# COMPACT_ATOMS: atom_id res chain seq x y z
N MET A 1 7.55 3.00 -14.63
CA MET A 1 8.75 2.25 -14.21
C MET A 1 9.13 2.60 -12.78
N LEU A 2 9.91 1.77 -12.14
CA LEU A 2 10.29 1.94 -10.73
C LEU A 2 10.97 3.28 -10.46
N GLY A 3 11.90 3.68 -11.31
CA GLY A 3 12.66 4.92 -11.12
C GLY A 3 11.78 6.17 -11.10
N ASP A 4 10.81 6.24 -11.99
CA ASP A 4 9.86 7.36 -12.04
C ASP A 4 9.03 7.43 -10.77
N ARG A 5 8.66 6.28 -10.25
CA ARG A 5 7.86 6.16 -9.03
C ARG A 5 8.67 6.59 -7.80
N LEU A 6 9.93 6.19 -7.73
CA LEU A 6 10.86 6.62 -6.68
C LEU A 6 11.00 8.14 -6.67
N ARG A 7 11.21 8.72 -7.83
CA ARG A 7 11.34 10.16 -7.97
C ARG A 7 10.08 10.89 -7.52
N SER A 8 8.92 10.41 -7.95
CA SER A 8 7.64 10.99 -7.56
C SER A 8 7.42 10.96 -6.04
N LEU A 9 7.71 9.82 -5.42
CA LEU A 9 7.58 9.68 -3.96
C LEU A 9 8.54 10.59 -3.22
N ARG A 10 9.78 10.69 -3.70
CA ARG A 10 10.79 11.57 -3.12
C ARG A 10 10.37 13.03 -3.19
N GLU A 11 9.89 13.47 -4.34
CA GLU A 11 9.45 14.86 -4.55
C GLU A 11 8.24 15.20 -3.67
N LYS A 12 7.32 14.26 -3.49
CA LYS A 12 6.16 14.46 -2.61
C LYS A 12 6.56 14.71 -1.17
N GLN A 13 7.66 14.13 -0.72
CA GLN A 13 8.19 14.32 0.63
C GLN A 13 9.19 15.47 0.72
N ASN A 14 9.41 16.19 -0.38
CA ASN A 14 10.37 17.30 -0.43
C ASN A 14 11.79 16.89 -0.04
N LEU A 15 12.20 15.67 -0.43
CA LEU A 15 13.53 15.14 -0.15
C LEU A 15 14.43 15.27 -1.37
N THR A 16 15.72 15.54 -1.13
CA THR A 16 16.74 15.48 -2.19
C THR A 16 17.20 14.04 -2.37
N GLN A 17 17.87 13.76 -3.50
CA GLN A 17 18.46 12.44 -3.74
C GLN A 17 19.49 12.09 -2.66
N GLU A 18 20.26 13.07 -2.21
CA GLU A 18 21.24 12.88 -1.15
C GLU A 18 20.60 12.52 0.18
N GLN A 19 19.50 13.19 0.53
CA GLN A 19 18.77 12.92 1.77
C GLN A 19 18.20 11.51 1.80
N ILE A 20 17.56 11.08 0.71
CA ILE A 20 16.98 9.75 0.65
C ILE A 20 18.05 8.65 0.60
N ALA A 21 19.13 8.88 -0.12
CA ALA A 21 20.27 7.96 -0.17
C ALA A 21 20.87 7.74 1.21
N LYS A 22 21.01 8.80 1.98
CA LYS A 22 21.51 8.74 3.35
C LYS A 22 20.58 7.93 4.26
N LYS A 23 19.27 8.10 4.12
CA LYS A 23 18.28 7.33 4.87
C LYS A 23 18.32 5.85 4.55
N ILE A 24 18.56 5.50 3.29
CA ILE A 24 18.68 4.12 2.85
C ILE A 24 20.03 3.51 3.27
N GLY A 25 21.06 4.33 3.38
CA GLY A 25 22.41 3.88 3.69
C GLY A 25 23.25 3.57 2.45
N ILE A 26 22.99 4.24 1.33
CA ILE A 26 23.70 4.08 0.07
C ILE A 26 24.22 5.43 -0.41
N SER A 27 25.09 5.42 -1.43
CA SER A 27 25.60 6.65 -2.02
C SER A 27 24.51 7.34 -2.86
N ARG A 28 24.63 8.65 -2.99
CA ARG A 28 23.74 9.44 -3.85
C ARG A 28 23.78 8.94 -5.30
N GLY A 29 24.95 8.61 -5.81
CA GLY A 29 25.13 8.11 -7.17
C GLY A 29 24.37 6.80 -7.41
N THR A 30 24.44 5.88 -6.45
CA THR A 30 23.69 4.62 -6.51
C THR A 30 22.18 4.90 -6.55
N TYR A 31 21.69 5.76 -5.67
CA TYR A 31 20.27 6.11 -5.66
C TYR A 31 19.84 6.80 -6.95
N ALA A 32 20.66 7.73 -7.46
CA ALA A 32 20.37 8.40 -8.72
C ALA A 32 20.21 7.41 -9.87
N HIS A 33 21.02 6.34 -9.90
CA HIS A 33 20.89 5.28 -10.90
C HIS A 33 19.57 4.52 -10.78
N TYR A 34 19.00 4.40 -9.58
CA TYR A 34 17.68 3.80 -9.39
C TYR A 34 16.58 4.67 -10.04
N GLU A 35 16.66 5.99 -9.89
CA GLU A 35 15.65 6.89 -10.46
C GLU A 35 15.66 6.91 -11.99
N ILE A 36 16.82 6.71 -12.61
CA ILE A 36 16.92 6.68 -14.07
C ILE A 36 16.89 5.26 -14.65
N ASN A 37 16.57 4.27 -13.82
CA ASN A 37 16.43 2.87 -14.21
C ASN A 37 17.71 2.22 -14.75
N LYS A 38 18.87 2.77 -14.42
CA LYS A 38 20.16 2.16 -14.79
C LYS A 38 20.54 1.00 -13.87
N ARG A 39 20.02 0.99 -12.65
CA ARG A 39 20.31 -0.03 -11.66
C ARG A 39 19.02 -0.37 -10.91
N ARG A 40 18.86 -1.63 -10.55
CA ARG A 40 17.71 -2.08 -9.75
C ARG A 40 18.15 -2.26 -8.30
N PRO A 41 17.36 -1.74 -7.32
CA PRO A 41 17.64 -2.03 -5.92
C PRO A 41 17.48 -3.52 -5.63
N ASP A 42 18.30 -4.03 -4.73
CA ASP A 42 18.12 -5.39 -4.24
C ASP A 42 16.90 -5.45 -3.30
N TYR A 43 16.55 -6.67 -2.88
CA TYR A 43 15.36 -6.89 -2.05
C TYR A 43 15.42 -6.13 -0.74
N GLU A 44 16.56 -6.15 -0.06
CA GLU A 44 16.74 -5.45 1.22
C GLU A 44 16.59 -3.94 1.06
N THR A 45 17.16 -3.39 0.00
CA THR A 45 17.05 -1.97 -0.32
C THR A 45 15.60 -1.58 -0.63
N LEU A 46 14.89 -2.42 -1.39
CA LEU A 46 13.47 -2.20 -1.68
C LEU A 46 12.63 -2.12 -0.41
N ILE A 47 12.86 -3.00 0.55
CA ILE A 47 12.15 -2.99 1.83
C ILE A 47 12.42 -1.69 2.58
N LYS A 48 13.65 -1.25 2.63
CA LYS A 48 14.00 0.03 3.27
C LYS A 48 13.29 1.21 2.60
N ILE A 49 13.22 1.20 1.29
CA ILE A 49 12.53 2.24 0.52
C ILE A 49 11.04 2.25 0.84
N THR A 50 10.40 1.08 0.90
CA THR A 50 8.97 0.99 1.25
C THR A 50 8.70 1.56 2.64
N ASP A 51 9.57 1.27 3.60
CA ASP A 51 9.44 1.80 4.96
C ASP A 51 9.59 3.32 5.00
N ILE A 52 10.59 3.85 4.28
CA ILE A 52 10.86 5.29 4.27
C ILE A 52 9.69 6.05 3.64
N PHE A 53 9.14 5.55 2.53
CA PHE A 53 8.03 6.19 1.84
C PHE A 53 6.66 5.77 2.37
N ASN A 54 6.61 4.81 3.29
CA ASN A 54 5.37 4.28 3.85
C ASN A 54 4.39 3.82 2.76
N VAL A 55 4.91 3.02 1.85
CA VAL A 55 4.14 2.41 0.76
C VAL A 55 4.35 0.90 0.75
N SER A 56 3.47 0.17 0.09
CA SER A 56 3.62 -1.27 -0.05
C SER A 56 4.65 -1.59 -1.14
N LEU A 57 5.24 -2.78 -1.07
CA LEU A 57 6.14 -3.27 -2.10
C LEU A 57 5.41 -3.38 -3.44
N ASP A 58 4.17 -3.84 -3.41
CA ASP A 58 3.32 -3.94 -4.61
C ASP A 58 3.14 -2.59 -5.29
N TYR A 59 2.84 -1.54 -4.52
CA TYR A 59 2.73 -0.19 -5.06
C TYR A 59 4.04 0.27 -5.68
N LEU A 60 5.16 0.03 -4.99
CA LEU A 60 6.47 0.46 -5.47
C LEU A 60 6.83 -0.20 -6.79
N LEU A 61 6.52 -1.48 -6.95
CA LEU A 61 6.88 -2.26 -8.14
C LEU A 61 5.90 -2.11 -9.29
N THR A 62 4.61 -1.98 -9.00
CA THR A 62 3.56 -2.01 -10.02
C THR A 62 2.83 -0.68 -10.20
N GLY A 63 2.90 0.21 -9.21
CA GLY A 63 2.13 1.45 -9.20
C GLY A 63 0.67 1.27 -8.83
N LYS A 64 0.29 0.08 -8.39
CA LYS A 64 -1.09 -0.23 -8.01
C LYS A 64 -1.18 -0.51 -6.52
N GLU A 65 -2.17 0.08 -5.87
CA GLU A 65 -2.47 -0.21 -4.48
C GLU A 65 -3.48 -1.34 -4.43
N PHE A 66 -3.05 -2.48 -3.89
CA PHE A 66 -3.92 -3.65 -3.76
C PHE A 66 -4.58 -3.74 -2.38
N ASP A 67 -4.02 -3.06 -1.38
CA ASP A 67 -4.46 -3.20 0.02
C ASP A 67 -5.62 -2.28 0.40
N SER A 68 -5.89 -1.26 -0.41
CA SER A 68 -7.00 -0.34 -0.19
C SER A 68 -7.77 -0.19 -1.49
N PRO A 69 -8.84 -0.98 -1.69
CA PRO A 69 -9.75 -0.70 -2.78
C PRO A 69 -10.28 0.72 -2.59
N ASN A 70 -10.21 1.54 -3.62
CA ASN A 70 -10.72 2.91 -3.52
C ASN A 70 -12.26 2.89 -3.40
N GLU A 71 -12.83 4.00 -2.96
CA GLU A 71 -14.27 4.11 -2.78
C GLU A 71 -15.06 3.78 -4.04
N ASP A 72 -14.53 4.15 -5.20
CA ASP A 72 -15.19 3.88 -6.48
C ASP A 72 -15.27 2.38 -6.77
N MET A 73 -14.23 1.64 -6.44
CA MET A 73 -14.20 0.19 -6.60
C MET A 73 -15.22 -0.49 -5.70
N TRP A 74 -15.33 -0.03 -4.46
CA TRP A 74 -16.36 -0.52 -3.53
C TRP A 74 -17.76 -0.23 -4.03
N LYS A 75 -18.00 0.95 -4.58
CA LYS A 75 -19.30 1.33 -5.14
C LYS A 75 -19.70 0.44 -6.31
N GLU A 76 -18.76 0.04 -7.14
CA GLU A 76 -19.01 -0.86 -8.25
C GLU A 76 -19.31 -2.28 -7.79
N LEU A 77 -18.63 -2.74 -6.74
CA LEU A 77 -18.78 -4.11 -6.22
C LEU A 77 -19.98 -4.29 -5.31
N LEU A 78 -20.46 -3.23 -4.67
CA LEU A 78 -21.52 -3.31 -3.67
C LEU A 78 -22.83 -2.78 -4.22
N ASP A 79 -23.89 -3.59 -4.13
CA ASP A 79 -25.23 -3.13 -4.39
C ASP A 79 -25.74 -2.30 -3.19
N PRO A 80 -26.89 -1.61 -3.33
CA PRO A 80 -27.43 -0.78 -2.24
C PRO A 80 -27.65 -1.53 -0.92
N LYS A 81 -27.98 -2.81 -0.98
CA LYS A 81 -28.20 -3.63 0.22
C LYS A 81 -26.87 -3.87 0.96
N THR A 82 -25.82 -4.11 0.23
CA THR A 82 -24.48 -4.32 0.81
C THR A 82 -23.94 -3.02 1.39
N GLU A 83 -24.19 -1.87 0.77
CA GLU A 83 -23.84 -0.56 1.31
C GLU A 83 -24.49 -0.32 2.67
N LEU A 84 -25.78 -0.63 2.80
CA LEU A 84 -26.51 -0.50 4.07
C LEU A 84 -25.91 -1.42 5.14
N PHE A 85 -25.55 -2.63 4.76
CA PHE A 85 -24.91 -3.58 5.65
C PHE A 85 -23.60 -3.05 6.21
N PHE A 86 -22.74 -2.51 5.36
CA PHE A 86 -21.47 -1.94 5.80
C PHE A 86 -21.65 -0.69 6.63
N LYS A 87 -22.65 0.11 6.33
CA LYS A 87 -22.98 1.28 7.15
C LYS A 87 -23.41 0.88 8.56
N ASP A 88 -24.24 -0.14 8.66
CA ASP A 88 -24.66 -0.69 9.94
C ASP A 88 -23.49 -1.27 10.72
N LEU A 89 -22.56 -1.93 10.04
CA LEU A 89 -21.33 -2.46 10.64
C LEU A 89 -20.45 -1.36 11.23
N LYS A 90 -20.36 -0.23 10.54
CA LYS A 90 -19.54 0.89 10.99
C LYS A 90 -20.05 1.47 12.31
N ASP A 91 -21.37 1.43 12.53
CA ASP A 91 -22.02 1.92 13.73
C ASP A 91 -22.26 0.81 14.77
N ALA A 92 -21.91 -0.43 14.46
CA ALA A 92 -22.16 -1.56 15.34
C ALA A 92 -21.19 -1.58 16.53
N SER A 93 -21.68 -2.10 17.66
CA SER A 93 -20.84 -2.33 18.82
C SER A 93 -19.81 -3.44 18.55
N ASP A 94 -18.74 -3.45 19.34
CA ASP A 94 -17.68 -4.46 19.21
C ASP A 94 -18.22 -5.88 19.39
N ASP A 95 -19.22 -6.06 20.25
CA ASP A 95 -19.87 -7.36 20.48
C ASP A 95 -20.56 -7.88 19.21
N LYS A 96 -21.25 -7.00 18.50
CA LYS A 96 -21.92 -7.36 17.25
C LYS A 96 -20.92 -7.69 16.14
N ILE A 97 -19.83 -6.96 16.09
CA ILE A 97 -18.76 -7.21 15.12
C ILE A 97 -18.13 -8.59 15.38
N GLU A 98 -17.90 -8.95 16.64
CA GLU A 98 -17.41 -10.28 17.02
C GLU A 98 -18.36 -11.39 16.59
N GLU A 99 -19.66 -11.21 16.81
CA GLU A 99 -20.66 -12.17 16.37
C GLU A 99 -20.64 -12.37 14.86
N LEU A 100 -20.49 -11.29 14.11
CA LEU A 100 -20.40 -11.36 12.65
C LEU A 100 -19.14 -12.08 12.19
N ILE A 101 -18.02 -11.85 12.85
CA ILE A 101 -16.78 -12.53 12.53
C ILE A 101 -16.90 -14.03 12.78
N GLN A 102 -17.51 -14.42 13.91
CA GLN A 102 -17.76 -15.81 14.24
C GLN A 102 -18.68 -16.48 13.22
N PHE A 103 -19.74 -15.78 12.81
CA PHE A 103 -20.67 -16.25 11.79
C PHE A 103 -19.96 -16.44 10.44
N TRP A 104 -19.10 -15.50 10.06
CA TRP A 104 -18.32 -15.58 8.83
C TRP A 104 -17.36 -16.77 8.85
N GLU A 105 -16.67 -16.98 9.97
CA GLU A 105 -15.78 -18.13 10.14
C GLU A 105 -16.54 -19.45 10.07
N PHE A 106 -17.72 -19.49 10.65
CA PHE A 106 -18.60 -20.65 10.57
C PHE A 106 -18.97 -20.97 9.11
N LEU A 107 -19.32 -19.95 8.33
CA LEU A 107 -19.63 -20.12 6.91
C LEU A 107 -18.44 -20.63 6.11
N LYS A 108 -17.24 -20.14 6.42
CA LYS A 108 -16.01 -20.61 5.76
C LYS A 108 -15.73 -22.08 6.04
N SER A 109 -16.00 -22.52 7.26
CA SER A 109 -15.71 -23.90 7.67
C SER A 109 -16.72 -24.92 7.12
N LYS A 110 -17.79 -24.45 6.52
CA LYS A 110 -18.89 -25.29 6.02
C LYS A 110 -18.63 -25.91 4.64
N LYS A 111 -17.48 -25.73 4.09
CA LYS A 111 -17.17 -26.36 2.80
C LYS A 111 -17.02 -27.86 2.93
#